data_a341bdcc01cfb7f55fb542d7e99ca532
#
_entry.id   a341bdcc01cfb7f55fb542d7e99ca532
#
_cell.length_a   1.000
_cell.length_b   1.000
_cell.length_c   1.000
_cell.angle_alpha   90.00
_cell.angle_beta   90.00
_cell.angle_gamma   90.00
#
_symmetry.space_group_name_H-M   'P 1'
#
loop_
_entity.id
_entity.type
_entity.pdbx_description
1 polymer ?
#
loop_
_entity_poly.entity_id
_entity_poly.type
_entity_poly.pdbx_seq_one_letter_code
_entity_poly.pdbx_strand_id
1 'polypeptide(L)'
;NTVIVSKEIPRPTPQEISEIKRSNYTSGDQMLLGLACNIQYGANPELQRILHKTFVDVMLAESQKEGENLNRLTNRAVYLLCWMRRYLPKLFINWKSPEIGCFIYLGGCRNENEALFMSFLGRLPLDVLILCPDLNIKCCLEDKLLYEVNYPESLAITEYPEESSQVKIGTAAYHAERELDTL
;
A
#
# COMPACT_ATOMS: atom_id res chain seq x y z
N ASN A 1 -6.56 -11.93 4.74
CA ASN A 1 -6.52 -11.15 3.47
C ASN A 1 -5.10 -10.60 3.24
N THR A 2 -4.33 -11.26 2.38
CA THR A 2 -2.95 -10.85 2.04
C THR A 2 -2.87 -10.48 0.55
N VAL A 3 -2.19 -9.38 0.24
CA VAL A 3 -1.84 -8.98 -1.12
C VAL A 3 -0.32 -8.90 -1.23
N ILE A 4 0.23 -9.59 -2.20
CA ILE A 4 1.67 -9.61 -2.47
C ILE A 4 1.93 -8.95 -3.81
N VAL A 5 2.85 -7.99 -3.85
CA VAL A 5 3.32 -7.34 -5.06
C VAL A 5 4.82 -7.54 -5.15
N SER A 6 5.26 -8.36 -6.11
CA SER A 6 6.67 -8.55 -6.44
C SER A 6 7.04 -7.60 -7.58
N LYS A 7 8.13 -6.90 -7.47
CA LYS A 7 8.59 -5.88 -8.42
C LYS A 7 7.87 -4.53 -8.25
N GLU A 8 7.98 -3.63 -9.23
CA GLU A 8 7.35 -2.31 -9.23
C GLU A 8 5.81 -2.41 -9.22
N ILE A 9 5.15 -1.56 -8.45
CA ILE A 9 3.68 -1.47 -8.51
C ILE A 9 3.27 -0.98 -9.89
N PRO A 10 2.47 -1.75 -10.65
CA PRO A 10 2.10 -1.38 -12.00
C PRO A 10 1.39 -0.03 -12.04
N ARG A 11 1.86 0.87 -12.93
CA ARG A 11 1.25 2.19 -13.10
C ARG A 11 -0.23 2.05 -13.47
N PRO A 12 -1.07 3.01 -13.07
CA PRO A 12 -2.44 3.05 -13.52
C PRO A 12 -2.53 3.14 -15.04
N THR A 13 -3.41 2.37 -15.63
CA THR A 13 -3.70 2.42 -17.07
C THR A 13 -4.50 3.69 -17.41
N PRO A 14 -4.49 4.15 -18.68
CA PRO A 14 -5.34 5.25 -19.12
C PRO A 14 -6.83 5.03 -18.82
N GLN A 15 -7.30 3.78 -18.90
CA GLN A 15 -8.67 3.42 -18.56
C GLN A 15 -8.96 3.65 -17.08
N GLU A 16 -8.14 3.11 -16.16
CA GLU A 16 -8.31 3.31 -14.71
C GLU A 16 -8.30 4.80 -14.35
N ILE A 17 -7.41 5.58 -14.99
CA ILE A 17 -7.34 7.03 -14.79
C ILE A 17 -8.62 7.73 -15.27
N SER A 18 -9.19 7.29 -16.40
CA SER A 18 -10.43 7.87 -16.95
C SER A 18 -11.67 7.59 -16.11
N GLU A 19 -11.67 6.50 -15.35
CA GLU A 19 -12.75 6.13 -14.44
C GLU A 19 -12.79 6.98 -13.16
N ILE A 20 -11.69 7.69 -12.83
CA ILE A 20 -11.69 8.61 -11.70
C ILE A 20 -12.46 9.87 -12.07
N LYS A 21 -13.58 10.12 -11.38
CA LYS A 21 -14.37 11.33 -11.55
C LYS A 21 -13.56 12.55 -11.11
N ARG A 22 -13.38 13.49 -12.03
CA ARG A 22 -12.60 14.72 -11.81
C ARG A 22 -13.38 15.93 -12.31
N SER A 23 -13.10 17.08 -11.70
CA SER A 23 -13.54 18.39 -12.14
C SER A 23 -12.35 19.33 -12.30
N ASN A 24 -12.56 20.51 -12.83
CA ASN A 24 -11.55 21.55 -12.79
C ASN A 24 -11.50 22.13 -11.38
N TYR A 25 -10.41 21.89 -10.67
CA TYR A 25 -10.23 22.38 -9.31
C TYR A 25 -9.43 23.67 -9.31
N THR A 26 -9.85 24.63 -8.50
CA THR A 26 -9.17 25.92 -8.32
C THR A 26 -8.44 26.02 -6.99
N SER A 27 -8.70 25.10 -6.07
CA SER A 27 -8.01 25.00 -4.78
C SER A 27 -7.77 23.54 -4.36
N GLY A 28 -6.81 23.35 -3.43
CA GLY A 28 -6.53 22.05 -2.83
C GLY A 28 -7.75 21.44 -2.13
N ASP A 29 -8.51 22.25 -1.39
CA ASP A 29 -9.69 21.77 -0.66
C ASP A 29 -10.78 21.26 -1.60
N GLN A 30 -11.04 21.99 -2.69
CA GLN A 30 -12.00 21.54 -3.73
C GLN A 30 -11.53 20.25 -4.37
N MET A 31 -10.24 20.12 -4.63
CA MET A 31 -9.64 18.90 -5.20
C MET A 31 -9.81 17.72 -4.25
N LEU A 32 -9.48 17.90 -2.97
CA LEU A 32 -9.61 16.83 -1.98
C LEU A 32 -11.05 16.35 -1.83
N LEU A 33 -11.99 17.26 -1.65
CA LEU A 33 -13.43 16.93 -1.53
C LEU A 33 -13.96 16.27 -2.81
N GLY A 34 -13.61 16.82 -3.97
CA GLY A 34 -14.08 16.29 -5.26
C GLY A 34 -13.50 14.91 -5.56
N LEU A 35 -12.24 14.67 -5.27
CA LEU A 35 -11.61 13.35 -5.49
C LEU A 35 -12.03 12.32 -4.46
N ALA A 36 -12.25 12.70 -3.21
CA ALA A 36 -12.72 11.80 -2.16
C ALA A 36 -14.07 11.11 -2.50
N CYS A 37 -14.91 11.73 -3.32
CA CYS A 37 -16.15 11.12 -3.84
C CYS A 37 -15.91 9.82 -4.65
N ASN A 38 -14.68 9.57 -5.10
CA ASN A 38 -14.30 8.32 -5.77
C ASN A 38 -14.10 7.14 -4.83
N ILE A 39 -14.02 7.38 -3.53
CA ILE A 39 -13.84 6.35 -2.51
C ILE A 39 -15.23 5.82 -2.14
N GLN A 40 -15.56 4.62 -2.61
CA GLN A 40 -16.85 3.99 -2.37
C GLN A 40 -16.65 2.58 -1.78
N TYR A 41 -16.95 2.45 -0.50
CA TYR A 41 -16.89 1.20 0.24
C TYR A 41 -18.21 0.99 1.02
N GLY A 42 -19.33 1.08 0.29
CA GLY A 42 -20.69 1.15 0.85
C GLY A 42 -21.12 -0.05 1.71
N ALA A 43 -20.46 -1.20 1.56
CA ALA A 43 -20.76 -2.40 2.36
C ALA A 43 -20.30 -2.28 3.83
N ASN A 44 -19.37 -1.37 4.15
CA ASN A 44 -18.86 -1.17 5.51
C ASN A 44 -18.67 0.34 5.79
N PRO A 45 -19.62 0.98 6.50
CA PRO A 45 -19.57 2.41 6.79
C PRO A 45 -18.37 2.84 7.66
N GLU A 46 -17.89 1.95 8.53
CA GLU A 46 -16.71 2.23 9.36
C GLU A 46 -15.44 2.30 8.48
N LEU A 47 -15.23 1.30 7.64
CA LEU A 47 -14.14 1.28 6.68
C LEU A 47 -14.21 2.46 5.72
N GLN A 48 -15.40 2.78 5.21
CA GLN A 48 -15.64 3.96 4.36
C GLN A 48 -15.13 5.24 5.03
N ARG A 49 -15.43 5.44 6.32
CA ARG A 49 -15.00 6.62 7.09
C ARG A 49 -13.49 6.64 7.28
N ILE A 50 -12.89 5.49 7.60
CA ILE A 50 -11.43 5.36 7.75
C ILE A 50 -10.73 5.72 6.45
N LEU A 51 -11.17 5.16 5.33
CA LEU A 51 -10.58 5.40 4.01
C LEU A 51 -10.66 6.88 3.60
N HIS A 52 -11.81 7.53 3.79
CA HIS A 52 -11.98 8.95 3.51
C HIS A 52 -11.04 9.83 4.36
N LYS A 53 -11.05 9.58 5.68
CA LYS A 53 -10.19 10.34 6.59
C LYS A 53 -8.73 10.17 6.23
N THR A 54 -8.27 8.94 6.04
CA THR A 54 -6.88 8.64 5.72
C THR A 54 -6.46 9.26 4.38
N PHE A 55 -7.32 9.21 3.37
CA PHE A 55 -7.06 9.86 2.08
C PHE A 55 -6.85 11.37 2.25
N VAL A 56 -7.74 12.04 2.95
CA VAL A 56 -7.65 13.49 3.19
C VAL A 56 -6.38 13.82 4.00
N ASP A 57 -6.11 13.11 5.09
CA ASP A 57 -4.95 13.35 5.96
C ASP A 57 -3.62 13.19 5.19
N VAL A 58 -3.49 12.13 4.40
CA VAL A 58 -2.29 11.86 3.61
C VAL A 58 -2.10 12.90 2.50
N MET A 59 -3.17 13.27 1.80
CA MET A 59 -3.09 14.27 0.74
C MET A 59 -2.86 15.69 1.27
N LEU A 60 -3.37 16.02 2.46
CA LEU A 60 -3.04 17.28 3.15
C LEU A 60 -1.56 17.35 3.52
N ALA A 61 -1.00 16.26 4.06
CA ALA A 61 0.42 16.19 4.36
C ALA A 61 1.28 16.35 3.08
N GLU A 62 0.83 15.75 1.98
CA GLU A 62 1.49 15.88 0.68
C GLU A 62 1.44 17.31 0.14
N SER A 63 0.33 18.03 0.32
CA SER A 63 0.17 19.43 -0.11
C SER A 63 1.08 20.42 0.63
N GLN A 64 1.60 20.02 1.79
CA GLN A 64 2.51 20.86 2.59
C GLN A 64 3.98 20.72 2.18
N LYS A 65 4.31 19.78 1.28
CA LYS A 65 5.67 19.62 0.78
C LYS A 65 6.05 20.78 -0.16
N GLU A 66 7.31 21.19 -0.08
CA GLU A 66 7.84 22.26 -0.95
C GLU A 66 7.71 21.91 -2.43
N GLY A 67 7.34 22.91 -3.23
CA GLY A 67 7.23 22.78 -4.69
C GLY A 67 5.98 22.03 -5.17
N GLU A 68 5.05 21.64 -4.26
CA GLU A 68 3.79 21.07 -4.68
C GLU A 68 2.89 22.12 -5.33
N ASN A 69 2.38 21.78 -6.51
CA ASN A 69 1.35 22.53 -7.18
C ASN A 69 0.08 21.69 -7.36
N LEU A 70 -1.04 22.37 -7.58
CA LEU A 70 -2.36 21.73 -7.64
C LEU A 70 -2.43 20.62 -8.71
N ASN A 71 -1.80 20.80 -9.88
CA ASN A 71 -1.83 19.79 -10.93
C ASN A 71 -1.05 18.54 -10.55
N ARG A 72 0.13 18.71 -9.95
CA ARG A 72 0.96 17.59 -9.48
C ARG A 72 0.25 16.84 -8.35
N LEU A 73 -0.32 17.57 -7.39
CA LEU A 73 -1.08 17.02 -6.29
C LEU A 73 -2.32 16.24 -6.78
N THR A 74 -3.05 16.79 -7.76
CA THR A 74 -4.20 16.13 -8.40
C THR A 74 -3.78 14.82 -9.05
N ASN A 75 -2.66 14.82 -9.79
CA ASN A 75 -2.16 13.60 -10.44
C ASN A 75 -1.77 12.53 -9.42
N ARG A 76 -1.11 12.90 -8.32
CA ARG A 76 -0.78 11.97 -7.23
C ARG A 76 -2.03 11.38 -6.58
N ALA A 77 -3.03 12.22 -6.31
CA ALA A 77 -4.31 11.76 -5.76
C ALA A 77 -5.03 10.78 -6.70
N VAL A 78 -5.00 11.03 -8.02
CA VAL A 78 -5.56 10.13 -9.03
C VAL A 78 -4.83 8.78 -9.04
N TYR A 79 -3.49 8.77 -8.99
CA TYR A 79 -2.70 7.53 -8.89
C TYR A 79 -3.07 6.74 -7.62
N LEU A 80 -3.12 7.42 -6.48
CA LEU A 80 -3.53 6.83 -5.21
C LEU A 80 -4.92 6.18 -5.31
N LEU A 81 -5.90 6.88 -5.86
CA LEU A 81 -7.26 6.36 -6.04
C LEU A 81 -7.32 5.14 -6.96
N CYS A 82 -6.55 5.12 -8.06
CA CYS A 82 -6.46 3.95 -8.93
C CYS A 82 -5.91 2.73 -8.19
N TRP A 83 -4.83 2.90 -7.42
CA TRP A 83 -4.27 1.81 -6.62
C TRP A 83 -5.17 1.38 -5.47
N MET A 84 -5.87 2.31 -4.82
CA MET A 84 -6.91 1.99 -3.85
C MET A 84 -7.98 1.08 -4.48
N ARG A 85 -8.52 1.43 -5.66
CA ARG A 85 -9.50 0.61 -6.37
C ARG A 85 -8.98 -0.77 -6.75
N ARG A 86 -7.69 -0.89 -7.08
CA ARG A 86 -7.05 -2.14 -7.48
C ARG A 86 -6.81 -3.10 -6.31
N TYR A 87 -6.39 -2.59 -5.17
CA TYR A 87 -5.87 -3.41 -4.06
C TYR A 87 -6.80 -3.50 -2.85
N LEU A 88 -7.52 -2.43 -2.48
CA LEU A 88 -8.36 -2.46 -1.28
C LEU A 88 -9.48 -3.51 -1.33
N PRO A 89 -10.14 -3.79 -2.47
CA PRO A 89 -11.13 -4.86 -2.53
C PRO A 89 -10.58 -6.25 -2.16
N LYS A 90 -9.28 -6.49 -2.39
CA LYS A 90 -8.62 -7.74 -2.04
C LYS A 90 -8.20 -7.78 -0.57
N LEU A 91 -7.76 -6.63 -0.04
CA LEU A 91 -7.31 -6.50 1.35
C LEU A 91 -8.47 -6.52 2.35
N PHE A 92 -9.63 -6.00 1.96
CA PHE A 92 -10.78 -5.83 2.83
C PHE A 92 -11.98 -6.70 2.44
N ILE A 93 -11.73 -7.87 1.81
CA ILE A 93 -12.79 -8.85 1.51
C ILE A 93 -13.46 -9.26 2.83
N ASN A 94 -14.78 -9.01 2.96
CA ASN A 94 -15.58 -9.35 4.14
C ASN A 94 -15.00 -8.83 5.47
N TRP A 95 -14.22 -7.75 5.40
CA TRP A 95 -13.51 -7.22 6.56
C TRP A 95 -14.45 -6.83 7.71
N LYS A 96 -14.06 -7.23 8.90
CA LYS A 96 -14.71 -6.87 10.17
C LYS A 96 -13.63 -6.51 11.17
N SER A 97 -13.83 -5.43 11.93
CA SER A 97 -12.96 -5.10 13.06
C SER A 97 -13.03 -6.24 14.12
N PRO A 98 -11.90 -6.70 14.65
CA PRO A 98 -10.52 -6.21 14.55
C PRO A 98 -9.62 -6.94 13.54
N GLU A 99 -10.14 -7.49 12.47
CA GLU A 99 -9.33 -8.20 11.47
C GLU A 99 -8.29 -7.27 10.84
N ILE A 100 -7.06 -7.78 10.67
CA ILE A 100 -5.94 -7.06 10.06
C ILE A 100 -5.54 -7.78 8.78
N GLY A 101 -5.57 -7.07 7.65
CA GLY A 101 -5.03 -7.55 6.38
C GLY A 101 -3.52 -7.32 6.30
N CYS A 102 -2.85 -7.90 5.29
CA CYS A 102 -1.43 -7.71 5.08
C CYS A 102 -1.14 -7.32 3.63
N PHE A 103 -0.32 -6.28 3.44
CA PHE A 103 0.20 -5.89 2.14
C PHE A 103 1.72 -6.09 2.13
N ILE A 104 2.20 -6.96 1.26
CA ILE A 104 3.63 -7.27 1.13
C ILE A 104 4.11 -6.69 -0.19
N TYR A 105 5.11 -5.81 -0.13
CA TYR A 105 5.73 -5.21 -1.30
C TYR A 105 7.21 -5.58 -1.38
N LEU A 106 7.58 -6.33 -2.41
CA LEU A 106 8.96 -6.68 -2.74
C LEU A 106 9.45 -5.79 -3.88
N GLY A 107 9.95 -4.60 -3.57
CA GLY A 107 10.32 -3.65 -4.62
C GLY A 107 10.95 -2.33 -4.16
N GLY A 108 10.80 -1.95 -2.91
CA GLY A 108 11.57 -0.91 -2.26
C GLY A 108 11.14 0.54 -2.48
N CYS A 109 9.87 0.82 -2.81
CA CYS A 109 9.36 2.21 -2.93
C CYS A 109 10.28 3.14 -3.74
N ARG A 110 10.42 2.90 -5.02
CA ARG A 110 11.37 3.60 -5.91
C ARG A 110 10.95 5.01 -6.31
N ASN A 111 9.68 5.34 -6.11
CA ASN A 111 9.13 6.64 -6.50
C ASN A 111 8.13 7.17 -5.48
N GLU A 112 7.87 8.47 -5.56
CA GLU A 112 7.02 9.20 -4.61
C GLU A 112 5.56 8.73 -4.59
N ASN A 113 5.03 8.21 -5.71
CA ASN A 113 3.66 7.68 -5.73
C ASN A 113 3.56 6.36 -4.96
N GLU A 114 4.56 5.48 -5.10
CA GLU A 114 4.65 4.25 -4.30
C GLU A 114 4.80 4.57 -2.81
N ALA A 115 5.66 5.52 -2.46
CA ALA A 115 5.84 5.97 -1.09
C ALA A 115 4.53 6.54 -0.52
N LEU A 116 3.80 7.36 -1.27
CA LEU A 116 2.50 7.88 -0.90
C LEU A 116 1.48 6.78 -0.66
N PHE A 117 1.45 5.76 -1.53
CA PHE A 117 0.56 4.62 -1.39
C PHE A 117 0.90 3.78 -0.14
N MET A 118 2.18 3.52 0.13
CA MET A 118 2.60 2.83 1.35
C MET A 118 2.25 3.62 2.61
N SER A 119 2.49 4.94 2.61
CA SER A 119 2.07 5.84 3.69
C SER A 119 0.56 5.83 3.92
N PHE A 120 -0.22 5.74 2.86
CA PHE A 120 -1.68 5.59 2.95
C PHE A 120 -2.06 4.25 3.57
N LEU A 121 -1.51 3.13 3.06
CA LEU A 121 -1.80 1.79 3.58
C LEU A 121 -1.43 1.63 5.06
N GLY A 122 -0.27 2.15 5.48
CA GLY A 122 0.20 2.09 6.86
C GLY A 122 -0.67 2.84 7.89
N ARG A 123 -1.67 3.62 7.44
CA ARG A 123 -2.66 4.31 8.29
C ARG A 123 -4.02 3.62 8.29
N LEU A 124 -4.15 2.51 7.61
CA LEU A 124 -5.33 1.66 7.59
C LEU A 124 -5.15 0.50 8.59
N PRO A 125 -6.21 -0.23 8.93
CA PRO A 125 -6.10 -1.47 9.73
C PRO A 125 -5.46 -2.60 8.90
N LEU A 126 -4.18 -2.42 8.56
CA LEU A 126 -3.35 -3.29 7.73
C LEU A 126 -1.94 -3.36 8.28
N ASP A 127 -1.32 -4.52 8.16
CA ASP A 127 0.13 -4.64 8.24
C ASP A 127 0.74 -4.41 6.86
N VAL A 128 1.77 -3.58 6.80
CA VAL A 128 2.50 -3.28 5.56
C VAL A 128 3.95 -3.71 5.72
N LEU A 129 4.37 -4.67 4.90
CA LEU A 129 5.74 -5.16 4.86
C LEU A 129 6.39 -4.75 3.53
N ILE A 130 7.46 -3.98 3.61
CA ILE A 130 8.25 -3.58 2.44
C ILE A 130 9.60 -4.29 2.51
N LEU A 131 9.87 -5.10 1.50
CA LEU A 131 11.12 -5.82 1.35
C LEU A 131 11.92 -5.20 0.20
N CYS A 132 13.11 -4.69 0.50
CA CYS A 132 14.03 -4.12 -0.47
C CYS A 132 15.30 -4.99 -0.52
N PRO A 133 15.33 -6.05 -1.35
CA PRO A 133 16.45 -6.99 -1.38
C PRO A 133 17.72 -6.41 -2.00
N ASP A 134 17.61 -5.36 -2.81
CA ASP A 134 18.73 -4.67 -3.45
C ASP A 134 19.07 -3.39 -2.69
N LEU A 135 20.19 -3.38 -1.99
CA LEU A 135 20.67 -2.24 -1.20
C LEU A 135 21.06 -1.01 -2.05
N ASN A 136 21.20 -1.16 -3.38
CA ASN A 136 21.45 -0.03 -4.28
C ASN A 136 20.18 0.78 -4.59
N ILE A 137 19.02 0.25 -4.25
CA ILE A 137 17.74 0.94 -4.44
C ILE A 137 17.55 1.92 -3.29
N LYS A 138 17.47 3.22 -3.63
CA LYS A 138 17.08 4.23 -2.66
C LYS A 138 15.56 4.19 -2.44
N CYS A 139 15.14 3.85 -1.24
CA CYS A 139 13.74 3.96 -0.84
C CYS A 139 13.33 5.44 -0.74
N CYS A 140 12.19 5.81 -1.36
CA CYS A 140 11.63 7.17 -1.29
C CYS A 140 10.63 7.34 -0.13
N LEU A 141 10.38 6.29 0.64
CA LEU A 141 9.44 6.34 1.75
C LEU A 141 10.09 6.97 2.97
N GLU A 142 9.55 8.11 3.38
CA GLU A 142 9.87 8.80 4.62
C GLU A 142 8.57 8.95 5.42
N ASP A 143 8.35 8.10 6.41
CA ASP A 143 7.15 8.12 7.22
C ASP A 143 7.47 7.83 8.70
N LYS A 144 6.80 8.53 9.60
CA LYS A 144 6.98 8.37 11.06
C LYS A 144 6.52 7.00 11.58
N LEU A 145 5.69 6.30 10.82
CA LEU A 145 5.22 4.95 11.14
C LEU A 145 6.18 3.87 10.64
N LEU A 146 7.17 4.23 9.82
CA LEU A 146 8.14 3.30 9.28
C LEU A 146 9.09 2.82 10.38
N TYR A 147 9.17 1.50 10.55
CA TYR A 147 10.23 0.83 11.28
C TYR A 147 11.14 0.13 10.27
N GLU A 148 12.40 0.55 10.21
CA GLU A 148 13.36 0.06 9.23
C GLU A 148 14.38 -0.88 9.88
N VAL A 149 14.62 -2.02 9.22
CA VAL A 149 15.68 -2.97 9.58
C VAL A 149 16.61 -3.13 8.40
N ASN A 150 17.87 -2.81 8.60
CA ASN A 150 18.92 -2.90 7.57
C ASN A 150 19.71 -4.19 7.70
N TYR A 151 19.90 -4.87 6.59
CA TYR A 151 20.75 -6.04 6.48
C TYR A 151 22.05 -5.69 5.76
N PRO A 152 23.18 -6.34 6.08
CA PRO A 152 24.49 -5.98 5.53
C PRO A 152 24.70 -6.39 4.07
N GLU A 153 23.87 -7.28 3.54
CA GLU A 153 24.05 -7.86 2.22
C GLU A 153 22.78 -7.80 1.39
N SER A 154 22.95 -7.54 0.07
CA SER A 154 21.84 -7.64 -0.89
C SER A 154 21.44 -9.10 -1.09
N LEU A 155 20.13 -9.33 -1.25
CA LEU A 155 19.58 -10.65 -1.52
C LEU A 155 19.14 -10.74 -3.00
N ALA A 156 19.47 -11.84 -3.66
CA ALA A 156 19.05 -12.12 -5.04
C ALA A 156 17.61 -12.68 -5.10
N ILE A 157 16.67 -12.00 -4.44
CA ILE A 157 15.25 -12.39 -4.40
C ILE A 157 14.47 -11.47 -5.33
N THR A 158 13.78 -12.03 -6.31
CA THR A 158 12.96 -11.27 -7.29
C THR A 158 11.46 -11.48 -7.11
N GLU A 159 11.05 -12.50 -6.40
CA GLU A 159 9.66 -12.83 -6.16
C GLU A 159 9.48 -13.29 -4.72
N TYR A 160 8.34 -12.95 -4.12
CA TYR A 160 8.00 -13.45 -2.79
C TYR A 160 7.76 -14.95 -2.89
N PRO A 161 8.32 -15.77 -2.00
CA PRO A 161 8.16 -17.21 -2.06
C PRO A 161 6.67 -17.58 -1.96
N GLU A 162 6.23 -18.45 -2.86
CA GLU A 162 4.89 -19.04 -2.76
C GLU A 162 4.84 -19.95 -1.53
N GLU A 163 3.72 -19.92 -0.81
CA GLU A 163 3.46 -20.90 0.23
C GLU A 163 3.52 -22.30 -0.36
N SER A 164 4.52 -23.08 0.02
CA SER A 164 4.50 -24.49 -0.32
C SER A 164 3.41 -25.15 0.51
N SER A 165 2.37 -25.65 -0.15
CA SER A 165 1.27 -26.39 0.49
C SER A 165 1.73 -27.71 1.16
N GLN A 166 3.01 -28.03 1.10
CA GLN A 166 3.62 -29.19 1.74
C GLN A 166 4.99 -28.82 2.31
N VAL A 167 5.09 -28.84 3.64
CA VAL A 167 6.38 -28.82 4.33
C VAL A 167 7.12 -30.08 3.91
N LYS A 168 8.24 -29.92 3.19
CA LYS A 168 9.05 -31.09 2.75
C LYS A 168 9.64 -31.75 3.98
N ILE A 169 9.34 -33.05 4.18
CA ILE A 169 9.93 -33.87 5.23
C ILE A 169 11.47 -33.75 5.17
N GLY A 170 12.09 -33.48 6.31
CA GLY A 170 13.55 -33.28 6.39
C GLY A 170 14.03 -31.83 6.25
N THR A 171 13.13 -30.85 6.06
CA THR A 171 13.50 -29.43 6.11
C THR A 171 13.56 -28.93 7.58
N ALA A 172 14.33 -27.84 7.81
CA ALA A 172 14.37 -27.21 9.13
C ALA A 172 12.98 -26.76 9.61
N ALA A 173 12.11 -26.33 8.68
CA ALA A 173 10.72 -25.98 8.98
C ALA A 173 9.92 -27.19 9.50
N TYR A 174 10.06 -28.36 8.87
CA TYR A 174 9.39 -29.58 9.32
C TYR A 174 9.84 -30.01 10.73
N HIS A 175 11.12 -29.85 11.04
CA HIS A 175 11.63 -30.16 12.38
C HIS A 175 11.13 -29.18 13.44
N ALA A 176 11.10 -27.88 13.13
CA ALA A 176 10.60 -26.84 14.02
C ALA A 176 9.09 -27.01 14.31
N GLU A 177 8.28 -27.37 13.30
CA GLU A 177 6.86 -27.63 13.47
C GLU A 177 6.61 -28.83 14.38
N ARG A 178 7.37 -29.94 14.22
CA ARG A 178 7.27 -31.09 15.12
C ARG A 178 7.70 -30.80 16.56
N GLU A 179 8.68 -29.92 16.76
CA GLU A 179 9.11 -29.51 18.10
C GLU A 179 8.01 -28.68 18.79
N LEU A 180 7.30 -27.83 18.06
CA LEU A 180 6.18 -27.04 18.58
C LEU A 180 4.96 -27.90 18.94
N ASP A 181 4.68 -28.94 18.15
CA ASP A 181 3.56 -29.87 18.42
C ASP A 181 3.82 -30.80 19.62
N THR A 182 5.05 -30.85 20.12
CA THR A 182 5.45 -31.68 21.26
C THR A 182 5.58 -30.92 22.59
N LEU A 183 5.38 -29.58 22.55
CA LEU A 183 5.35 -28.69 23.73
C LEU A 183 3.90 -28.46 24.19
#